data_586a2237f8fcd66796a3f223288b947e
#
_entry.id   586a2237f8fcd66796a3f223288b947e
#
_cell.length_a   1.000
_cell.length_b   1.000
_cell.length_c   1.000
_cell.angle_alpha   90.00
_cell.angle_beta   90.00
_cell.angle_gamma   90.00
#
_symmetry.space_group_name_H-M   'P 1'
#
loop_
_entity.id
_entity.type
_entity.pdbx_description
1 polymer ?
#
loop_
_entity_poly.entity_id
_entity_poly.type
_entity_poly.pdbx_seq_one_letter_code
_entity_poly.pdbx_strand_id
1 'polypeptide(L)'
;MQQFQNKHTAGLGLKRELIPQIQAQFGKPEIAAIDFLEIAPENWIGAGGKGAKQLDWFAEWYPLVCHGLSLSLGGPDPLNIPFLHQVKHFLDTHQISLYTEHLSYCAADGFLYDLLPIPFTEEAVHHVASRIKQTQDILERRIAVENASYYVAAPISEMDELSFIKAVLQEADCDWHLDVNNVYVNSVNFGFNAKAFLQNAAEAGLGSRIVYGHTAGHDEEAPDLLIDTHGAKVIDPVWDLLADAYRLFGCFPTLLERDTNIPPLLDLMPEVERIAILQNLR
;
A
#
# COMPACT_ATOMS: atom_id res chain seq x y z
N MET A 1 9.73 -14.35 7.44
CA MET A 1 8.35 -14.49 7.95
C MET A 1 8.16 -14.18 9.45
N GLN A 2 9.09 -13.49 10.12
CA GLN A 2 8.95 -13.16 11.56
C GLN A 2 8.53 -11.72 11.85
N GLN A 3 8.56 -10.81 10.86
CA GLN A 3 8.40 -9.38 11.10
C GLN A 3 6.99 -8.94 11.51
N PHE A 4 5.94 -9.64 11.09
CA PHE A 4 4.55 -9.33 11.43
C PHE A 4 3.78 -10.52 12.00
N GLN A 5 4.35 -11.16 13.05
CA GLN A 5 3.59 -12.14 13.84
C GLN A 5 2.45 -11.48 14.61
N ASN A 6 2.61 -10.20 14.98
CA ASN A 6 1.53 -9.40 15.55
C ASN A 6 0.81 -8.65 14.43
N LYS A 7 -0.46 -8.96 14.24
CA LYS A 7 -1.34 -8.28 13.27
C LYS A 7 -1.89 -6.94 13.78
N HIS A 8 -1.69 -6.64 15.05
CA HIS A 8 -2.08 -5.40 15.69
C HIS A 8 -0.87 -4.46 15.71
N THR A 9 -0.54 -3.88 14.59
CA THR A 9 0.57 -2.95 14.42
C THR A 9 0.17 -1.78 13.55
N ALA A 10 0.52 -0.58 14.01
CA ALA A 10 0.29 0.67 13.29
C ALA A 10 1.62 1.22 12.77
N GLY A 11 1.65 1.66 11.53
CA GLY A 11 2.85 2.16 10.87
C GLY A 11 2.70 3.56 10.33
N LEU A 12 3.83 4.12 9.91
CA LEU A 12 3.92 5.43 9.27
C LEU A 12 4.89 5.39 8.09
N GLY A 13 4.53 6.05 6.99
CA GLY A 13 5.42 6.22 5.84
C GLY A 13 6.66 7.05 6.22
N LEU A 14 7.86 6.51 5.97
CA LEU A 14 9.13 7.20 6.26
C LEU A 14 9.42 8.24 5.18
N LYS A 15 8.91 9.45 5.37
CA LYS A 15 9.17 10.60 4.49
C LYS A 15 10.40 11.37 4.96
N ARG A 16 11.11 12.00 4.02
CA ARG A 16 12.37 12.73 4.32
C ARG A 16 12.21 13.80 5.38
N GLU A 17 11.07 14.47 5.40
CA GLU A 17 10.69 15.53 6.34
C GLU A 17 10.53 15.00 7.78
N LEU A 18 10.15 13.74 7.92
CA LEU A 18 9.92 13.09 9.21
C LEU A 18 11.20 12.48 9.80
N ILE A 19 12.22 12.17 8.99
CA ILE A 19 13.47 11.54 9.43
C ILE A 19 14.08 12.23 10.67
N PRO A 20 14.39 13.55 10.64
CA PRO A 20 15.00 14.22 11.79
C PRO A 20 14.06 14.28 13.00
N GLN A 21 12.75 14.31 12.77
CA GLN A 21 11.74 14.38 13.81
C GLN A 21 11.61 13.05 14.55
N ILE A 22 11.53 11.92 13.80
CA ILE A 22 11.48 10.57 14.39
C ILE A 22 12.76 10.32 15.20
N GLN A 23 13.94 10.64 14.64
CA GLN A 23 15.20 10.48 15.36
C GLN A 23 15.26 11.32 16.67
N ALA A 24 14.76 12.56 16.65
CA ALA A 24 14.73 13.42 17.83
C ALA A 24 13.72 12.99 18.90
N GLN A 25 12.68 12.27 18.51
CA GLN A 25 11.63 11.75 19.40
C GLN A 25 11.83 10.26 19.76
N PHE A 26 12.85 9.60 19.21
CA PHE A 26 13.09 8.17 19.41
C PHE A 26 13.12 7.80 20.90
N GLY A 27 12.38 6.74 21.24
CA GLY A 27 12.24 6.25 22.62
C GLY A 27 11.31 7.07 23.51
N LYS A 28 10.66 8.10 23.01
CA LYS A 28 9.69 8.89 23.76
C LYS A 28 8.27 8.35 23.59
N PRO A 29 7.40 8.52 24.61
CA PRO A 29 6.03 8.01 24.58
C PRO A 29 5.17 8.65 23.46
N GLU A 30 5.49 9.86 23.01
CA GLU A 30 4.75 10.60 21.99
C GLU A 30 4.72 9.92 20.63
N ILE A 31 5.69 9.04 20.33
CA ILE A 31 5.75 8.28 19.07
C ILE A 31 5.70 6.76 19.28
N ALA A 32 5.32 6.33 20.50
CA ALA A 32 5.31 4.90 20.85
C ALA A 32 4.29 4.08 20.05
N ALA A 33 3.34 4.74 19.39
CA ALA A 33 2.36 4.06 18.53
C ALA A 33 2.92 3.65 17.15
N ILE A 34 4.13 4.10 16.79
CA ILE A 34 4.77 3.69 15.54
C ILE A 34 5.46 2.34 15.75
N ASP A 35 4.84 1.27 15.28
CA ASP A 35 5.38 -0.09 15.38
C ASP A 35 6.31 -0.45 14.22
N PHE A 36 6.12 0.13 13.05
CA PHE A 36 6.92 -0.11 11.84
C PHE A 36 6.92 1.12 10.93
N LEU A 37 7.83 1.12 9.97
CA LEU A 37 7.94 2.17 8.97
C LEU A 37 7.86 1.58 7.56
N GLU A 38 7.27 2.33 6.64
CA GLU A 38 7.25 1.98 5.22
C GLU A 38 8.18 2.88 4.43
N ILE A 39 8.84 2.28 3.44
CA ILE A 39 9.74 2.95 2.50
C ILE A 39 9.45 2.49 1.07
N ALA A 40 9.66 3.39 0.10
CA ALA A 40 9.74 3.02 -1.31
C ALA A 40 11.19 2.67 -1.65
N PRO A 41 11.49 1.45 -2.11
CA PRO A 41 12.86 1.02 -2.39
C PRO A 41 13.55 1.90 -3.45
N GLU A 42 12.78 2.47 -4.37
CA GLU A 42 13.26 3.41 -5.40
C GLU A 42 13.98 4.63 -4.80
N ASN A 43 13.58 5.06 -3.62
CA ASN A 43 14.17 6.22 -2.95
C ASN A 43 15.48 5.89 -2.21
N TRP A 44 15.80 4.60 -2.02
CA TRP A 44 16.90 4.17 -1.18
C TRP A 44 17.93 3.28 -1.90
N ILE A 45 17.52 2.56 -2.95
CA ILE A 45 18.44 1.76 -3.77
C ILE A 45 19.51 2.67 -4.37
N GLY A 46 20.78 2.32 -4.13
CA GLY A 46 21.92 3.12 -4.57
C GLY A 46 22.21 4.36 -3.72
N ALA A 47 21.41 4.62 -2.67
CA ALA A 47 21.71 5.69 -1.74
C ALA A 47 23.02 5.39 -1.00
N GLY A 48 23.91 6.38 -0.96
CA GLY A 48 25.18 6.31 -0.26
C GLY A 48 25.32 7.34 0.85
N GLY A 49 26.47 7.31 1.56
CA GLY A 49 26.83 8.35 2.51
C GLY A 49 25.82 8.52 3.65
N LYS A 50 25.24 9.74 3.77
CA LYS A 50 24.29 10.05 4.84
C LYS A 50 22.97 9.27 4.71
N GLY A 51 22.49 9.09 3.49
CA GLY A 51 21.22 8.38 3.24
C GLY A 51 21.29 6.92 3.69
N ALA A 52 22.34 6.19 3.28
CA ALA A 52 22.54 4.81 3.71
C ALA A 52 22.61 4.67 5.24
N LYS A 53 23.38 5.55 5.91
CA LYS A 53 23.48 5.54 7.39
C LYS A 53 22.15 5.83 8.08
N GLN A 54 21.31 6.67 7.47
CA GLN A 54 19.98 6.94 8.01
C GLN A 54 19.08 5.70 7.88
N LEU A 55 19.08 5.05 6.71
CA LEU A 55 18.32 3.83 6.50
C LEU A 55 18.77 2.70 7.44
N ASP A 56 20.08 2.49 7.59
CA ASP A 56 20.64 1.50 8.51
C ASP A 56 20.14 1.75 9.94
N TRP A 57 20.13 3.03 10.37
CA TRP A 57 19.61 3.39 11.69
C TRP A 57 18.13 3.03 11.83
N PHE A 58 17.29 3.34 10.82
CA PHE A 58 15.87 2.98 10.89
C PHE A 58 15.66 1.48 10.86
N ALA A 59 16.40 0.74 10.04
CA ALA A 59 16.33 -0.72 9.97
C ALA A 59 16.76 -1.42 11.26
N GLU A 60 17.63 -0.78 12.08
CA GLU A 60 18.04 -1.29 13.38
C GLU A 60 16.92 -1.20 14.41
N TRP A 61 16.11 -0.12 14.36
CA TRP A 61 15.13 0.19 15.41
C TRP A 61 13.68 -0.07 15.05
N TYR A 62 13.34 -0.13 13.76
CA TYR A 62 11.99 -0.35 13.29
C TYR A 62 11.95 -1.48 12.27
N PRO A 63 10.96 -2.39 12.36
CA PRO A 63 10.60 -3.21 11.21
C PRO A 63 10.31 -2.33 9.99
N LEU A 64 10.83 -2.70 8.82
CA LEU A 64 10.58 -1.99 7.58
C LEU A 64 9.68 -2.79 6.66
N VAL A 65 8.78 -2.09 5.97
CA VAL A 65 7.99 -2.57 4.85
C VAL A 65 8.46 -1.84 3.60
N CYS A 66 8.51 -2.53 2.47
CA CYS A 66 8.74 -1.89 1.18
C CYS A 66 7.45 -1.87 0.37
N HIS A 67 7.06 -0.67 -0.05
CA HIS A 67 6.00 -0.42 -1.01
C HIS A 67 6.61 0.16 -2.29
N GLY A 68 6.56 -0.60 -3.39
CA GLY A 68 7.16 -0.24 -4.67
C GLY A 68 6.29 0.71 -5.46
N LEU A 69 6.95 1.58 -6.25
CA LEU A 69 6.29 2.64 -7.02
C LEU A 69 6.40 2.46 -8.54
N SER A 70 7.23 1.53 -9.02
CA SER A 70 7.71 1.63 -10.39
C SER A 70 7.68 0.35 -11.23
N LEU A 71 7.24 -0.78 -10.69
CA LEU A 71 7.18 -2.03 -11.48
C LEU A 71 6.13 -1.98 -12.59
N SER A 72 5.11 -1.12 -12.45
CA SER A 72 4.09 -0.95 -13.48
C SER A 72 3.47 -2.29 -13.91
N LEU A 73 2.96 -3.07 -12.93
CA LEU A 73 2.53 -4.44 -13.12
C LEU A 73 1.50 -4.62 -14.25
N GLY A 74 0.65 -3.62 -14.48
CA GLY A 74 -0.33 -3.59 -15.57
C GLY A 74 0.21 -3.00 -16.89
N GLY A 75 1.46 -2.52 -16.91
CA GLY A 75 2.02 -1.82 -18.06
C GLY A 75 2.34 -2.75 -19.25
N PRO A 76 2.40 -2.19 -20.47
CA PRO A 76 2.70 -2.95 -21.67
C PRO A 76 4.20 -3.30 -21.81
N ASP A 77 5.09 -2.50 -21.20
CA ASP A 77 6.53 -2.69 -21.33
C ASP A 77 7.00 -3.92 -20.54
N PRO A 78 8.09 -4.58 -20.94
CA PRO A 78 8.69 -5.65 -20.14
C PRO A 78 9.05 -5.19 -18.73
N LEU A 79 8.99 -6.10 -17.75
CA LEU A 79 9.49 -5.82 -16.39
C LEU A 79 10.96 -5.42 -16.43
N ASN A 80 11.33 -4.44 -15.61
CA ASN A 80 12.73 -4.05 -15.42
C ASN A 80 13.48 -5.09 -14.56
N ILE A 81 13.96 -6.16 -15.20
CA ILE A 81 14.64 -7.26 -14.50
C ILE A 81 15.88 -6.81 -13.73
N PRO A 82 16.76 -5.92 -14.29
CA PRO A 82 17.86 -5.36 -13.52
C PRO A 82 17.42 -4.65 -12.24
N PHE A 83 16.34 -3.90 -12.29
CA PHE A 83 15.78 -3.22 -11.11
C PHE A 83 15.22 -4.23 -10.10
N LEU A 84 14.49 -5.26 -10.54
CA LEU A 84 14.00 -6.32 -9.66
C LEU A 84 15.13 -7.03 -8.89
N HIS A 85 16.27 -7.27 -9.53
CA HIS A 85 17.46 -7.79 -8.83
C HIS A 85 18.02 -6.81 -7.80
N GLN A 86 17.98 -5.51 -8.08
CA GLN A 86 18.37 -4.49 -7.09
C GLN A 86 17.39 -4.45 -5.92
N VAL A 87 16.07 -4.53 -6.18
CA VAL A 87 15.05 -4.65 -5.13
C VAL A 87 15.28 -5.89 -4.29
N LYS A 88 15.50 -7.07 -4.92
CA LYS A 88 15.82 -8.30 -4.18
C LYS A 88 17.00 -8.11 -3.24
N HIS A 89 18.12 -7.61 -3.78
CA HIS A 89 19.32 -7.37 -2.98
C HIS A 89 19.06 -6.41 -1.82
N PHE A 90 18.30 -5.36 -2.06
CA PHE A 90 17.92 -4.36 -1.05
C PHE A 90 17.07 -4.99 0.08
N LEU A 91 16.03 -5.74 -0.29
CA LEU A 91 15.17 -6.44 0.66
C LEU A 91 15.94 -7.46 1.50
N ASP A 92 16.85 -8.22 0.87
CA ASP A 92 17.69 -9.21 1.56
C ASP A 92 18.69 -8.54 2.51
N THR A 93 19.33 -7.43 2.07
CA THR A 93 20.30 -6.67 2.88
C THR A 93 19.68 -6.11 4.15
N HIS A 94 18.48 -5.53 4.04
CA HIS A 94 17.78 -4.92 5.18
C HIS A 94 16.79 -5.86 5.87
N GLN A 95 16.78 -7.14 5.49
CA GLN A 95 15.92 -8.20 6.05
C GLN A 95 14.41 -7.85 6.00
N ILE A 96 14.00 -7.15 4.94
CA ILE A 96 12.60 -6.76 4.73
C ILE A 96 11.85 -7.93 4.12
N SER A 97 10.85 -8.43 4.84
CA SER A 97 10.08 -9.61 4.42
C SER A 97 8.87 -9.28 3.57
N LEU A 98 8.27 -8.11 3.76
CA LEU A 98 7.07 -7.67 3.04
C LEU A 98 7.45 -6.65 1.97
N TYR A 99 7.10 -6.97 0.74
CA TYR A 99 7.15 -6.10 -0.42
C TYR A 99 5.77 -6.05 -1.06
N THR A 100 5.31 -4.85 -1.33
CA THR A 100 4.01 -4.61 -1.98
C THR A 100 4.20 -3.73 -3.22
N GLU A 101 3.26 -3.78 -4.14
CA GLU A 101 3.23 -2.99 -5.38
C GLU A 101 1.80 -2.63 -5.77
N HIS A 102 1.64 -1.57 -6.55
CA HIS A 102 0.34 -1.14 -7.02
C HIS A 102 -0.23 -2.06 -8.11
N LEU A 103 -1.50 -2.38 -8.02
CA LEU A 103 -2.26 -3.05 -9.08
C LEU A 103 -2.71 -2.01 -10.13
N SER A 104 -1.74 -1.46 -10.82
CA SER A 104 -1.88 -0.35 -11.77
C SER A 104 -0.78 -0.39 -12.82
N TYR A 105 -0.74 0.61 -13.70
CA TYR A 105 0.43 0.87 -14.51
C TYR A 105 0.82 2.35 -14.46
N CYS A 106 2.14 2.61 -14.49
CA CYS A 106 2.72 3.95 -14.46
C CYS A 106 3.82 4.15 -15.51
N ALA A 107 3.95 3.22 -16.46
CA ALA A 107 4.94 3.29 -17.53
C ALA A 107 4.41 2.66 -18.81
N ALA A 108 4.63 3.36 -19.94
CA ALA A 108 4.41 2.90 -21.30
C ALA A 108 5.31 3.71 -22.21
N ASP A 109 6.44 3.16 -22.67
CA ASP A 109 7.49 3.87 -23.43
C ASP A 109 7.94 5.18 -22.73
N GLY A 110 7.98 5.13 -21.38
CA GLY A 110 8.31 6.26 -20.50
C GLY A 110 7.54 6.20 -19.19
N PHE A 111 7.94 7.03 -18.22
CA PHE A 111 7.26 7.11 -16.92
C PHE A 111 6.13 8.11 -16.91
N LEU A 112 5.03 7.73 -16.29
CA LEU A 112 3.91 8.58 -15.91
C LEU A 112 4.06 8.97 -14.43
N TYR A 113 3.63 10.17 -14.08
CA TYR A 113 3.67 10.63 -12.68
C TYR A 113 2.45 10.18 -11.87
N ASP A 114 1.48 9.53 -12.52
CA ASP A 114 0.25 9.01 -11.92
C ASP A 114 0.11 7.52 -12.17
N LEU A 115 -0.66 6.87 -11.30
CA LEU A 115 -1.10 5.49 -11.48
C LEU A 115 -2.31 5.47 -12.42
N LEU A 116 -2.24 4.65 -13.46
CA LEU A 116 -3.35 4.47 -14.39
C LEU A 116 -4.05 3.12 -14.15
N PRO A 117 -5.38 3.09 -14.28
CA PRO A 117 -6.16 1.87 -14.09
C PRO A 117 -5.89 0.85 -15.20
N ILE A 118 -5.77 -0.39 -14.80
CA ILE A 118 -5.72 -1.53 -15.71
C ILE A 118 -7.16 -1.76 -16.23
N PRO A 119 -7.39 -2.05 -17.52
CA PRO A 119 -8.69 -2.51 -17.98
C PRO A 119 -9.07 -3.82 -17.29
N PHE A 120 -10.25 -3.89 -16.70
CA PHE A 120 -10.69 -5.09 -15.98
C PHE A 120 -11.21 -6.17 -16.95
N THR A 121 -10.27 -6.80 -17.67
CA THR A 121 -10.53 -7.86 -18.66
C THR A 121 -9.82 -9.15 -18.27
N GLU A 122 -10.28 -10.28 -18.82
CA GLU A 122 -9.63 -11.57 -18.61
C GLU A 122 -8.19 -11.59 -19.15
N GLU A 123 -7.94 -10.93 -20.30
CA GLU A 123 -6.60 -10.78 -20.86
C GLU A 123 -5.67 -10.01 -19.91
N ALA A 124 -6.16 -8.93 -19.29
CA ALA A 124 -5.38 -8.15 -18.34
C ALA A 124 -5.10 -8.94 -17.05
N VAL A 125 -6.03 -9.80 -16.58
CA VAL A 125 -5.78 -10.72 -15.46
C VAL A 125 -4.58 -11.62 -15.77
N HIS A 126 -4.56 -12.28 -16.91
CA HIS A 126 -3.46 -13.15 -17.31
C HIS A 126 -2.14 -12.41 -17.46
N HIS A 127 -2.17 -11.22 -18.07
CA HIS A 127 -1.00 -10.36 -18.23
C HIS A 127 -0.38 -9.99 -16.88
N VAL A 128 -1.19 -9.42 -16.00
CA VAL A 128 -0.75 -8.96 -14.66
C VAL A 128 -0.29 -10.12 -13.80
N ALA A 129 -1.06 -11.22 -13.77
CA ALA A 129 -0.71 -12.40 -12.99
C ALA A 129 0.62 -13.02 -13.43
N SER A 130 0.90 -13.06 -14.73
CA SER A 130 2.19 -13.52 -15.26
C SER A 130 3.35 -12.64 -14.77
N ARG A 131 3.18 -11.32 -14.74
CA ARG A 131 4.19 -10.37 -14.28
C ARG A 131 4.40 -10.45 -12.77
N ILE A 132 3.33 -10.64 -12.00
CA ILE A 132 3.43 -10.86 -10.55
C ILE A 132 4.21 -12.16 -10.27
N LYS A 133 3.89 -13.26 -10.98
CA LYS A 133 4.63 -14.53 -10.84
C LYS A 133 6.11 -14.33 -11.13
N GLN A 134 6.44 -13.69 -12.26
CA GLN A 134 7.84 -13.41 -12.62
C GLN A 134 8.54 -12.54 -11.55
N THR A 135 7.84 -11.54 -11.00
CA THR A 135 8.36 -10.72 -9.90
C THR A 135 8.63 -11.57 -8.66
N GLN A 136 7.68 -12.41 -8.25
CA GLN A 136 7.82 -13.31 -7.11
C GLN A 136 8.98 -14.30 -7.28
N ASP A 137 9.14 -14.86 -8.49
CA ASP A 137 10.24 -15.77 -8.82
C ASP A 137 11.61 -15.08 -8.68
N ILE A 138 11.75 -13.83 -9.18
CA ILE A 138 12.99 -13.07 -9.10
C ILE A 138 13.27 -12.65 -7.66
N LEU A 139 12.27 -12.16 -6.95
CA LEU A 139 12.40 -11.71 -5.56
C LEU A 139 12.53 -12.89 -4.57
N GLU A 140 12.23 -14.12 -5.01
CA GLU A 140 12.18 -15.35 -4.19
C GLU A 140 11.26 -15.17 -2.96
N ARG A 141 10.15 -14.43 -3.13
CA ARG A 141 9.16 -14.17 -2.08
C ARG A 141 7.80 -13.87 -2.65
N ARG A 142 6.80 -14.15 -1.87
CA ARG A 142 5.44 -13.73 -2.14
C ARG A 142 5.33 -12.22 -1.98
N ILE A 143 4.63 -11.54 -2.90
CA ILE A 143 4.36 -10.11 -2.80
C ILE A 143 2.87 -9.88 -2.54
N ALA A 144 2.53 -8.68 -2.09
CA ALA A 144 1.15 -8.23 -2.07
C ALA A 144 0.93 -7.14 -3.14
N VAL A 145 -0.29 -7.08 -3.68
CA VAL A 145 -0.68 -6.03 -4.62
C VAL A 145 -1.78 -5.18 -4.01
N GLU A 146 -1.66 -3.87 -4.20
CA GLU A 146 -2.57 -2.88 -3.68
C GLU A 146 -3.66 -2.53 -4.69
N ASN A 147 -4.91 -2.41 -4.21
CA ASN A 147 -5.99 -1.81 -4.97
C ASN A 147 -5.77 -0.31 -5.09
N ALA A 148 -5.47 0.16 -6.31
CA ALA A 148 -5.19 1.56 -6.58
C ALA A 148 -6.48 2.39 -6.75
N SER A 149 -6.39 3.69 -6.44
CA SER A 149 -7.39 4.66 -6.84
C SER A 149 -7.32 4.95 -8.36
N TYR A 150 -8.44 5.31 -8.96
CA TYR A 150 -8.49 5.67 -10.38
C TYR A 150 -9.61 6.67 -10.67
N TYR A 151 -9.48 7.40 -11.80
CA TYR A 151 -10.36 8.50 -12.19
C TYR A 151 -11.05 8.27 -13.54
N VAL A 152 -10.67 7.22 -14.23
CA VAL A 152 -11.21 6.83 -15.53
C VAL A 152 -11.40 5.31 -15.55
N ALA A 153 -12.59 4.87 -15.91
CA ALA A 153 -12.84 3.46 -16.19
C ALA A 153 -12.56 3.15 -17.66
N ALA A 154 -11.84 2.06 -17.93
CA ALA A 154 -11.63 1.63 -19.31
C ALA A 154 -12.94 1.10 -19.91
N PRO A 155 -13.40 1.64 -21.05
CA PRO A 155 -14.68 1.22 -21.66
C PRO A 155 -14.74 -0.25 -22.08
N ILE A 156 -13.58 -0.90 -22.21
CA ILE A 156 -13.45 -2.32 -22.57
C ILE A 156 -13.48 -3.26 -21.38
N SER A 157 -13.67 -2.74 -20.15
CA SER A 157 -13.76 -3.59 -18.95
C SER A 157 -14.94 -4.57 -19.05
N GLU A 158 -14.70 -5.82 -18.71
CA GLU A 158 -15.63 -6.97 -18.82
C GLU A 158 -16.15 -7.40 -17.44
N MET A 159 -15.48 -6.95 -16.37
CA MET A 159 -15.81 -7.30 -14.99
C MET A 159 -15.66 -6.08 -14.09
N ASP A 160 -16.19 -6.17 -12.86
CA ASP A 160 -15.98 -5.14 -11.83
C ASP A 160 -14.59 -5.25 -11.17
N GLU A 161 -14.19 -4.20 -10.44
CA GLU A 161 -12.89 -4.09 -9.78
C GLU A 161 -12.62 -5.28 -8.84
N LEU A 162 -13.61 -5.64 -8.00
CA LEU A 162 -13.42 -6.72 -7.03
C LEU A 162 -13.22 -8.08 -7.72
N SER A 163 -13.96 -8.34 -8.79
CA SER A 163 -13.80 -9.53 -9.60
C SER A 163 -12.42 -9.61 -10.25
N PHE A 164 -11.92 -8.47 -10.74
CA PHE A 164 -10.58 -8.35 -11.30
C PHE A 164 -9.50 -8.62 -10.24
N ILE A 165 -9.57 -7.93 -9.08
CA ILE A 165 -8.65 -8.17 -7.95
C ILE A 165 -8.63 -9.64 -7.57
N LYS A 166 -9.82 -10.24 -7.36
CA LYS A 166 -9.95 -11.66 -7.02
C LYS A 166 -9.27 -12.56 -8.03
N ALA A 167 -9.51 -12.35 -9.32
CA ALA A 167 -8.95 -13.16 -10.39
C ALA A 167 -7.41 -13.05 -10.42
N VAL A 168 -6.87 -11.84 -10.30
CA VAL A 168 -5.42 -11.60 -10.24
C VAL A 168 -4.80 -12.27 -9.01
N LEU A 169 -5.36 -12.10 -7.81
CA LEU A 169 -4.85 -12.71 -6.58
C LEU A 169 -4.83 -14.24 -6.66
N GLN A 170 -5.87 -14.82 -7.26
CA GLN A 170 -5.97 -16.26 -7.41
C GLN A 170 -4.99 -16.82 -8.45
N GLU A 171 -4.91 -16.17 -9.62
CA GLU A 171 -4.07 -16.65 -10.71
C GLU A 171 -2.58 -16.41 -10.41
N ALA A 172 -2.22 -15.26 -9.85
CA ALA A 172 -0.83 -14.96 -9.49
C ALA A 172 -0.36 -15.69 -8.24
N ASP A 173 -1.28 -16.19 -7.42
CA ASP A 173 -1.04 -16.68 -6.07
C ASP A 173 -0.24 -15.68 -5.22
N CYS A 174 -0.68 -14.41 -5.23
CA CYS A 174 -0.12 -13.33 -4.44
C CYS A 174 -1.07 -12.91 -3.30
N ASP A 175 -0.59 -12.02 -2.44
CA ASP A 175 -1.35 -11.48 -1.33
C ASP A 175 -2.00 -10.13 -1.70
N TRP A 176 -2.89 -9.66 -0.84
CA TRP A 176 -3.59 -8.40 -1.01
C TRP A 176 -3.07 -7.37 0.01
N HIS A 177 -2.67 -6.22 -0.50
CA HIS A 177 -2.49 -4.99 0.24
C HIS A 177 -3.79 -4.19 0.11
N LEU A 178 -4.58 -4.15 1.17
CA LEU A 178 -5.88 -3.48 1.15
C LEU A 178 -5.72 -2.01 1.53
N ASP A 179 -5.90 -1.10 0.59
CA ASP A 179 -6.07 0.32 0.88
C ASP A 179 -7.56 0.67 0.98
N VAL A 180 -7.99 1.09 2.19
CA VAL A 180 -9.39 1.44 2.44
C VAL A 180 -9.73 2.85 1.97
N ASN A 181 -8.74 3.77 1.86
CA ASN A 181 -8.96 5.07 1.27
C ASN A 181 -9.22 4.96 -0.23
N ASN A 182 -8.46 4.11 -0.94
CA ASN A 182 -8.67 3.86 -2.37
C ASN A 182 -10.04 3.23 -2.64
N VAL A 183 -10.49 2.29 -1.79
CA VAL A 183 -11.87 1.78 -1.88
C VAL A 183 -12.87 2.91 -1.69
N TYR A 184 -12.65 3.81 -0.73
CA TYR A 184 -13.56 4.94 -0.49
C TYR A 184 -13.55 5.93 -1.67
N VAL A 185 -12.38 6.36 -2.13
CA VAL A 185 -12.21 7.25 -3.29
C VAL A 185 -12.91 6.68 -4.52
N ASN A 186 -12.63 5.42 -4.87
CA ASN A 186 -13.27 4.75 -6.01
C ASN A 186 -14.79 4.65 -5.83
N SER A 187 -15.28 4.42 -4.61
CA SER A 187 -16.70 4.31 -4.33
C SER A 187 -17.46 5.61 -4.63
N VAL A 188 -16.86 6.76 -4.32
CA VAL A 188 -17.42 8.08 -4.64
C VAL A 188 -17.31 8.36 -6.13
N ASN A 189 -16.12 8.17 -6.71
CA ASN A 189 -15.84 8.50 -8.11
C ASN A 189 -16.66 7.65 -9.12
N PHE A 190 -17.01 6.42 -8.74
CA PHE A 190 -17.76 5.49 -9.62
C PHE A 190 -19.14 5.10 -9.09
N GLY A 191 -19.59 5.70 -7.97
CA GLY A 191 -20.95 5.57 -7.50
C GLY A 191 -21.32 4.18 -6.95
N PHE A 192 -20.39 3.45 -6.32
CA PHE A 192 -20.69 2.19 -5.65
C PHE A 192 -20.59 2.31 -4.11
N ASN A 193 -21.02 1.28 -3.39
CA ASN A 193 -21.01 1.28 -1.93
C ASN A 193 -19.72 0.63 -1.40
N ALA A 194 -18.84 1.41 -0.75
CA ALA A 194 -17.58 0.95 -0.19
C ALA A 194 -17.73 -0.18 0.85
N LYS A 195 -18.76 -0.13 1.71
CA LYS A 195 -19.04 -1.18 2.71
C LYS A 195 -19.48 -2.48 2.02
N ALA A 196 -20.29 -2.39 0.99
CA ALA A 196 -20.69 -3.56 0.20
C ALA A 196 -19.49 -4.18 -0.53
N PHE A 197 -18.54 -3.36 -1.02
CA PHE A 197 -17.29 -3.86 -1.61
C PHE A 197 -16.52 -4.74 -0.62
N LEU A 198 -16.32 -4.29 0.63
CA LEU A 198 -15.66 -5.09 1.66
C LEU A 198 -16.46 -6.34 2.04
N GLN A 199 -17.80 -6.25 2.13
CA GLN A 199 -18.64 -7.42 2.39
C GLN A 199 -18.52 -8.48 1.29
N ASN A 200 -18.61 -8.05 0.04
CA ASN A 200 -18.44 -8.94 -1.11
C ASN A 200 -17.03 -9.58 -1.16
N ALA A 201 -15.99 -8.81 -0.77
CA ALA A 201 -14.63 -9.34 -0.65
C ALA A 201 -14.54 -10.42 0.45
N ALA A 202 -15.23 -10.22 1.59
CA ALA A 202 -15.29 -11.21 2.66
C ALA A 202 -16.04 -12.48 2.22
N GLU A 203 -17.18 -12.34 1.56
CA GLU A 203 -17.97 -13.45 0.99
C GLU A 203 -17.18 -14.22 -0.08
N ALA A 204 -16.35 -13.50 -0.86
CA ALA A 204 -15.45 -14.11 -1.84
C ALA A 204 -14.24 -14.83 -1.21
N GLY A 205 -14.06 -14.76 0.12
CA GLY A 205 -12.98 -15.41 0.87
C GLY A 205 -11.62 -14.72 0.75
N LEU A 206 -11.59 -13.44 0.34
CA LEU A 206 -10.33 -12.70 0.10
C LEU A 206 -9.62 -12.26 1.39
N GLY A 207 -10.30 -12.29 2.54
CA GLY A 207 -9.71 -11.89 3.82
C GLY A 207 -8.44 -12.63 4.19
N SER A 208 -8.30 -13.90 3.77
CA SER A 208 -7.09 -14.70 4.02
C SER A 208 -5.88 -14.25 3.19
N ARG A 209 -6.08 -13.41 2.18
CA ARG A 209 -5.04 -12.84 1.32
C ARG A 209 -4.56 -11.47 1.83
N ILE A 210 -5.30 -10.81 2.74
CA ILE A 210 -4.90 -9.52 3.26
C ILE A 210 -3.76 -9.70 4.27
N VAL A 211 -2.61 -9.16 3.93
CA VAL A 211 -1.39 -9.22 4.76
C VAL A 211 -0.96 -7.85 5.26
N TYR A 212 -1.51 -6.78 4.66
CA TYR A 212 -1.13 -5.40 4.89
C TYR A 212 -2.26 -4.46 4.46
N GLY A 213 -2.33 -3.28 5.04
CA GLY A 213 -3.30 -2.27 4.62
C GLY A 213 -2.81 -0.85 4.79
N HIS A 214 -3.39 0.04 3.98
CA HIS A 214 -3.23 1.48 4.06
C HIS A 214 -4.51 2.17 4.49
N THR A 215 -4.36 3.32 5.11
CA THR A 215 -5.39 4.35 5.31
C THR A 215 -4.77 5.71 5.09
N ALA A 216 -5.46 6.59 4.37
CA ALA A 216 -4.97 7.89 3.97
C ALA A 216 -6.09 8.93 3.95
N GLY A 217 -5.73 10.20 3.82
CA GLY A 217 -6.65 11.28 3.50
C GLY A 217 -6.57 11.62 2.02
N HIS A 218 -7.63 12.21 1.50
CA HIS A 218 -7.79 12.61 0.10
C HIS A 218 -8.33 14.04 0.02
N ASP A 219 -8.28 14.63 -1.17
CA ASP A 219 -8.88 15.93 -1.44
C ASP A 219 -10.20 15.77 -2.19
N GLU A 220 -11.18 16.61 -1.86
CA GLU A 220 -12.48 16.70 -2.53
C GLU A 220 -12.42 17.83 -3.57
N GLU A 221 -12.35 17.48 -4.86
CA GLU A 221 -12.42 18.43 -5.97
C GLU A 221 -13.87 18.79 -6.33
N ALA A 222 -14.78 17.80 -6.23
CA ALA A 222 -16.20 17.95 -6.43
C ALA A 222 -16.96 16.90 -5.59
N PRO A 223 -18.28 17.05 -5.36
CA PRO A 223 -19.05 16.09 -4.58
C PRO A 223 -19.03 14.65 -5.10
N ASP A 224 -18.66 14.46 -6.36
CA ASP A 224 -18.56 13.19 -7.07
C ASP A 224 -17.13 12.93 -7.61
N LEU A 225 -16.13 13.70 -7.14
CA LEU A 225 -14.73 13.55 -7.52
C LEU A 225 -13.79 13.77 -6.34
N LEU A 226 -13.24 12.68 -5.84
CA LEU A 226 -12.17 12.67 -4.84
C LEU A 226 -10.84 12.40 -5.52
N ILE A 227 -9.79 13.08 -5.06
CA ILE A 227 -8.41 12.90 -5.54
C ILE A 227 -7.57 12.30 -4.41
N ASP A 228 -6.95 11.18 -4.69
CA ASP A 228 -6.13 10.42 -3.76
C ASP A 228 -4.74 11.05 -3.60
N THR A 229 -4.69 12.13 -2.84
CA THR A 229 -3.48 12.96 -2.68
C THR A 229 -2.61 12.54 -1.50
N HIS A 230 -3.18 11.79 -0.57
CA HIS A 230 -2.57 11.48 0.74
C HIS A 230 -2.06 12.74 1.47
N GLY A 231 -2.71 13.89 1.20
CA GLY A 231 -2.28 15.22 1.68
C GLY A 231 -3.15 15.80 2.80
N ALA A 232 -4.29 15.18 3.08
CA ALA A 232 -5.26 15.60 4.08
C ALA A 232 -5.33 14.63 5.27
N LYS A 233 -6.06 15.02 6.32
CA LYS A 233 -6.39 14.12 7.41
C LYS A 233 -7.36 13.03 6.95
N VAL A 234 -7.24 11.86 7.53
CA VAL A 234 -8.19 10.77 7.29
C VAL A 234 -9.56 11.16 7.84
N ILE A 235 -10.58 11.10 7.00
CA ILE A 235 -11.95 11.46 7.36
C ILE A 235 -12.68 10.31 8.07
N ASP A 236 -13.72 10.62 8.84
CA ASP A 236 -14.45 9.59 9.61
C ASP A 236 -15.03 8.46 8.75
N PRO A 237 -15.60 8.69 7.54
CA PRO A 237 -16.03 7.59 6.69
C PRO A 237 -14.95 6.57 6.32
N VAL A 238 -13.69 7.01 6.14
CA VAL A 238 -12.55 6.13 5.87
C VAL A 238 -12.15 5.36 7.14
N TRP A 239 -12.16 6.01 8.31
CA TRP A 239 -11.98 5.34 9.60
C TRP A 239 -13.04 4.27 9.88
N ASP A 240 -14.30 4.56 9.58
CA ASP A 240 -15.39 3.61 9.71
C ASP A 240 -15.20 2.41 8.77
N LEU A 241 -14.71 2.67 7.55
CA LEU A 241 -14.41 1.61 6.58
C LEU A 241 -13.24 0.73 7.04
N LEU A 242 -12.20 1.30 7.65
CA LEU A 242 -11.11 0.55 8.27
C LEU A 242 -11.60 -0.33 9.42
N ALA A 243 -12.47 0.22 10.27
CA ALA A 243 -13.09 -0.56 11.36
C ALA A 243 -13.96 -1.71 10.82
N ASP A 244 -14.71 -1.48 9.73
CA ASP A 244 -15.47 -2.52 9.04
C ASP A 244 -14.55 -3.58 8.42
N ALA A 245 -13.41 -3.19 7.83
CA ALA A 245 -12.41 -4.12 7.31
C ALA A 245 -11.85 -5.02 8.42
N TYR A 246 -11.46 -4.45 9.57
CA TYR A 246 -11.02 -5.26 10.71
C TYR A 246 -12.10 -6.19 11.23
N ARG A 247 -13.36 -5.76 11.25
CA ARG A 247 -14.48 -6.59 11.68
C ARG A 247 -14.72 -7.78 10.75
N LEU A 248 -14.54 -7.60 9.45
CA LEU A 248 -14.78 -8.62 8.43
C LEU A 248 -13.62 -9.58 8.27
N PHE A 249 -12.39 -9.08 8.29
CA PHE A 249 -11.19 -9.83 7.91
C PHE A 249 -10.27 -10.19 9.08
N GLY A 250 -10.49 -9.61 10.26
CA GLY A 250 -9.51 -9.61 11.35
C GLY A 250 -8.51 -8.46 11.18
N CYS A 251 -7.72 -8.17 12.23
CA CYS A 251 -6.70 -7.14 12.15
C CYS A 251 -5.56 -7.57 11.23
N PHE A 252 -4.95 -6.58 10.61
CA PHE A 252 -3.73 -6.70 9.80
C PHE A 252 -2.86 -5.45 10.05
N PRO A 253 -1.54 -5.53 9.84
CA PRO A 253 -0.66 -4.36 9.92
C PRO A 253 -1.18 -3.25 9.03
N THR A 254 -1.34 -2.05 9.58
CA THR A 254 -1.93 -0.91 8.84
C THR A 254 -1.06 0.32 8.96
N LEU A 255 -0.82 0.96 7.84
CA LEU A 255 -0.04 2.18 7.71
C LEU A 255 -0.95 3.40 7.60
N LEU A 256 -0.56 4.48 8.27
CA LEU A 256 -1.01 5.82 7.91
C LEU A 256 -0.14 6.34 6.77
N GLU A 257 -0.73 6.54 5.61
CA GLU A 257 -0.04 7.12 4.47
C GLU A 257 -0.23 8.63 4.40
N ARG A 258 0.90 9.34 4.20
CA ARG A 258 0.93 10.80 4.03
C ARG A 258 2.05 11.17 3.07
N ASP A 259 1.69 11.56 1.83
CA ASP A 259 2.64 11.77 0.74
C ASP A 259 2.88 13.23 0.42
N THR A 260 1.87 14.06 0.62
CA THR A 260 1.92 15.50 0.38
C THR A 260 1.50 16.25 1.64
N ASN A 261 1.76 17.56 1.69
CA ASN A 261 1.39 18.41 2.82
C ASN A 261 1.76 17.81 4.19
N ILE A 262 2.96 17.19 4.28
CA ILE A 262 3.41 16.44 5.45
C ILE A 262 3.49 17.39 6.66
N PRO A 263 2.63 17.21 7.68
CA PRO A 263 2.65 18.05 8.86
C PRO A 263 3.79 17.63 9.81
N PRO A 264 4.04 18.39 10.90
CA PRO A 264 4.92 17.95 11.96
C PRO A 264 4.55 16.53 12.45
N LEU A 265 5.56 15.73 12.81
CA LEU A 265 5.37 14.33 13.24
C LEU A 265 4.30 14.17 14.33
N LEU A 266 4.33 15.03 15.35
CA LEU A 266 3.40 14.95 16.46
C LEU A 266 1.94 15.22 16.07
N ASP A 267 1.70 15.90 14.96
CA ASP A 267 0.36 16.15 14.42
C ASP A 267 -0.19 14.91 13.67
N LEU A 268 0.68 13.98 13.24
CA LEU A 268 0.30 12.69 12.66
C LEU A 268 -0.01 11.62 13.73
N MET A 269 0.59 11.75 14.92
CA MET A 269 0.48 10.70 15.93
C MET A 269 -0.96 10.36 16.35
N PRO A 270 -1.92 11.31 16.47
CA PRO A 270 -3.31 10.97 16.76
C PRO A 270 -3.97 10.04 15.73
N GLU A 271 -3.55 10.12 14.45
CA GLU A 271 -4.06 9.24 13.39
C GLU A 271 -3.40 7.85 13.46
N VAL A 272 -2.10 7.76 13.74
CA VAL A 272 -1.41 6.48 13.98
C VAL A 272 -1.97 5.79 15.23
N GLU A 273 -2.19 6.53 16.31
CA GLU A 273 -2.83 6.03 17.53
C GLU A 273 -4.26 5.52 17.27
N ARG A 274 -5.01 6.20 16.38
CA ARG A 274 -6.38 5.77 16.02
C ARG A 274 -6.37 4.41 15.33
N ILE A 275 -5.39 4.09 14.49
CA ILE A 275 -5.21 2.74 13.93
C ILE A 275 -5.04 1.72 15.07
N ALA A 276 -4.11 1.97 16.00
CA ALA A 276 -3.84 1.07 17.12
C ALA A 276 -5.09 0.89 18.02
N ILE A 277 -5.85 1.96 18.26
CA ILE A 277 -7.11 1.90 19.02
C ILE A 277 -8.13 1.01 18.29
N LEU A 278 -8.34 1.21 17.00
CA LEU A 278 -9.29 0.40 16.22
C LEU A 278 -8.93 -1.08 16.20
N GLN A 279 -7.64 -1.41 16.16
CA GLN A 279 -7.15 -2.79 16.25
C GLN A 279 -7.39 -3.43 17.63
N ASN A 280 -7.46 -2.64 18.72
CA ASN A 280 -7.63 -3.12 20.09
C ASN A 280 -9.09 -3.09 20.60
N LEU A 281 -10.03 -2.51 19.84
CA LEU A 281 -11.46 -2.49 20.19
C LEU A 281 -12.19 -3.82 19.94
N ARG A 282 -11.48 -4.92 19.72
CA ARG A 282 -12.02 -6.26 19.44
C ARG A 282 -11.81 -7.22 20.59
#